data_93de8aa6c2006166a8a5f31748bcc012
#
_entry.id   93de8aa6c2006166a8a5f31748bcc012
#
_cell.length_a   1.000
_cell.length_b   1.000
_cell.length_c   1.000
_cell.angle_alpha   90.00
_cell.angle_beta   90.00
_cell.angle_gamma   90.00
#
_symmetry.space_group_name_H-M   'P 1'
#
loop_
_entity.id
_entity.type
_entity.pdbx_description
1 polymer ?
#
loop_
_entity_poly.entity_id
_entity_poly.type
_entity_poly.pdbx_seq_one_letter_code
_entity_poly.pdbx_strand_id
1 'polypeptide(L)'
;MYHAIVRKRIAGVFAHLDQGDYEYALSGIGTTIEHQFAGNHCLGGRRTSTRAMRLWFQRLFRLFPNLQFEIHSISVSGFPWNTTAVAEWTDRATPVDGSNYVNSGVHVIRMRWGKVVSIHAYLDTQVLTETLNRMVDRGIEEAKAPPIIG
;
A
#
# COMPACT_ATOMS: atom_id res chain seq x y z
N MET A 1 -3.78 -25.70 4.48
CA MET A 1 -5.08 -25.04 4.67
C MET A 1 -4.97 -23.61 5.22
N TYR A 2 -4.27 -23.42 6.33
CA TYR A 2 -4.12 -22.08 6.92
C TYR A 2 -3.51 -21.07 5.94
N HIS A 3 -2.43 -21.44 5.25
CA HIS A 3 -1.79 -20.55 4.27
C HIS A 3 -2.73 -20.18 3.11
N ALA A 4 -3.59 -21.10 2.69
CA ALA A 4 -4.59 -20.83 1.66
C ALA A 4 -5.63 -19.80 2.13
N ILE A 5 -6.04 -19.87 3.39
CA ILE A 5 -6.96 -18.90 4.00
C ILE A 5 -6.31 -17.52 4.03
N VAL A 6 -5.05 -17.43 4.44
CA VAL A 6 -4.32 -16.17 4.47
C VAL A 6 -4.17 -15.59 3.06
N ARG A 7 -3.78 -16.41 2.07
CA ARG A 7 -3.69 -15.96 0.66
C ARG A 7 -5.00 -15.36 0.17
N LYS A 8 -6.10 -16.04 0.43
CA LYS A 8 -7.42 -15.57 0.01
C LYS A 8 -7.77 -14.24 0.68
N ARG A 9 -7.47 -14.12 1.96
CA ARG A 9 -7.73 -12.88 2.71
C ARG A 9 -6.91 -11.71 2.17
N ILE A 10 -5.61 -11.91 1.91
CA ILE A 10 -4.75 -10.86 1.35
C ILE A 10 -5.22 -10.47 -0.05
N ALA A 11 -5.56 -11.44 -0.90
CA ALA A 11 -6.12 -11.16 -2.22
C ALA A 11 -7.41 -10.32 -2.11
N GLY A 12 -8.25 -10.61 -1.13
CA GLY A 12 -9.46 -9.84 -0.86
C GLY A 12 -9.18 -8.39 -0.48
N VAL A 13 -8.14 -8.15 0.32
CA VAL A 13 -7.72 -6.78 0.69
C VAL A 13 -7.36 -5.98 -0.57
N PHE A 14 -6.55 -6.55 -1.47
CA PHE A 14 -6.17 -5.88 -2.71
C PHE A 14 -7.38 -5.64 -3.62
N ALA A 15 -8.33 -6.59 -3.68
CA ALA A 15 -9.56 -6.42 -4.44
C ALA A 15 -10.39 -5.24 -3.92
N HIS A 16 -10.46 -5.05 -2.60
CA HIS A 16 -11.11 -3.89 -1.99
C HIS A 16 -10.36 -2.59 -2.29
N LEU A 17 -9.03 -2.61 -2.26
CA LEU A 17 -8.22 -1.44 -2.61
C LEU A 17 -8.44 -1.03 -4.07
N ASP A 18 -8.65 -1.98 -4.98
CA ASP A 18 -8.99 -1.71 -6.38
C ASP A 18 -10.30 -0.90 -6.53
N GLN A 19 -11.16 -0.96 -5.54
CA GLN A 19 -12.40 -0.21 -5.48
C GLN A 19 -12.28 1.07 -4.61
N GLY A 20 -11.07 1.38 -4.14
CA GLY A 20 -10.84 2.50 -3.24
C GLY A 20 -11.29 2.24 -1.80
N ASP A 21 -11.66 1.02 -1.46
CA ASP A 21 -12.15 0.66 -0.13
C ASP A 21 -10.99 0.30 0.80
N TYR A 22 -10.27 1.32 1.25
CA TYR A 22 -9.16 1.15 2.19
C TYR A 22 -9.62 0.89 3.63
N GLU A 23 -10.88 1.20 3.97
CA GLU A 23 -11.41 0.91 5.30
C GLU A 23 -11.43 -0.60 5.57
N TYR A 24 -11.67 -1.40 4.54
CA TYR A 24 -11.56 -2.85 4.65
C TYR A 24 -10.14 -3.28 5.08
N ALA A 25 -9.11 -2.70 4.47
CA ALA A 25 -7.72 -2.95 4.85
C ALA A 25 -7.45 -2.52 6.29
N LEU A 26 -7.92 -1.33 6.69
CA LEU A 26 -7.73 -0.81 8.04
C LEU A 26 -8.43 -1.67 9.08
N SER A 27 -9.55 -2.30 8.75
CA SER A 27 -10.30 -3.16 9.69
C SER A 27 -9.51 -4.41 10.10
N GLY A 28 -8.52 -4.82 9.32
CA GLY A 28 -7.70 -6.00 9.59
C GLY A 28 -6.43 -5.73 10.39
N ILE A 29 -6.12 -4.48 10.70
CA ILE A 29 -4.88 -4.16 11.41
C ILE A 29 -5.04 -4.30 12.92
N GLY A 30 -3.93 -4.65 13.59
CA GLY A 30 -3.88 -4.78 15.04
C GLY A 30 -3.61 -3.44 15.73
N THR A 31 -3.58 -3.47 17.05
CA THR A 31 -3.31 -2.27 17.88
C THR A 31 -1.86 -1.79 17.73
N THR A 32 -0.94 -2.70 17.42
CA THR A 32 0.47 -2.37 17.16
C THR A 32 0.75 -2.54 15.67
N ILE A 33 0.52 -1.49 14.91
CA ILE A 33 0.75 -1.50 13.47
C ILE A 33 1.99 -0.68 13.11
N GLU A 34 2.77 -1.18 12.16
CA GLU A 34 3.84 -0.45 11.53
C GLU A 34 3.64 -0.52 10.02
N HIS A 35 3.46 0.63 9.40
CA HIS A 35 3.30 0.76 7.94
C HIS A 35 4.47 1.55 7.39
N GLN A 36 5.24 0.93 6.49
CA GLN A 36 6.35 1.57 5.79
C GLN A 36 6.11 1.49 4.29
N PHE A 37 6.46 2.57 3.62
CA PHE A 37 6.40 2.65 2.16
C PHE A 37 7.74 3.19 1.67
N ALA A 38 8.37 2.48 0.74
CA ALA A 38 9.71 2.79 0.28
C ALA A 38 9.77 4.12 -0.48
N GLY A 39 10.88 4.83 -0.31
CA GLY A 39 11.18 6.04 -1.05
C GLY A 39 11.09 7.31 -0.20
N ASN A 40 11.73 8.35 -0.69
CA ASN A 40 11.77 9.65 -0.03
C ASN A 40 10.86 10.62 -0.79
N HIS A 41 9.57 10.57 -0.50
CA HIS A 41 8.53 11.34 -1.18
C HIS A 41 7.27 11.41 -0.30
N CYS A 42 6.22 12.06 -0.78
CA CYS A 42 4.99 12.31 -0.02
C CYS A 42 4.24 11.06 0.44
N LEU A 43 4.48 9.91 -0.20
CA LEU A 43 3.90 8.62 0.18
C LEU A 43 4.86 7.74 0.97
N GLY A 44 6.11 8.15 1.14
CA GLY A 44 7.13 7.40 1.85
C GLY A 44 6.98 7.46 3.36
N GLY A 45 8.01 6.94 4.04
CA GLY A 45 8.10 7.03 5.48
C GLY A 45 7.36 5.93 6.23
N ARG A 46 7.09 6.18 7.50
CA ARG A 46 6.60 5.18 8.45
C ARG A 46 5.47 5.76 9.29
N ARG A 47 4.44 4.96 9.51
CA ARG A 47 3.28 5.27 10.33
C ARG A 47 3.05 4.15 11.33
N THR A 48 2.56 4.50 12.50
CA THR A 48 2.36 3.53 13.58
C THR A 48 0.95 3.59 14.17
N SER A 49 0.01 4.22 13.46
CA SER A 49 -1.37 4.32 13.93
C SER A 49 -2.36 4.15 12.77
N THR A 50 -3.55 3.68 13.09
CA THR A 50 -4.66 3.60 12.15
C THR A 50 -5.00 4.98 11.60
N ARG A 51 -4.97 6.00 12.46
CA ARG A 51 -5.27 7.38 12.05
C ARG A 51 -4.29 7.86 10.97
N ALA A 52 -2.99 7.67 11.18
CA ALA A 52 -1.98 8.08 10.21
C ALA A 52 -2.09 7.27 8.93
N MET A 53 -2.38 5.97 9.01
CA MET A 53 -2.61 5.13 7.84
C MET A 53 -3.82 5.59 7.03
N ARG A 54 -4.90 5.98 7.70
CA ARG A 54 -6.10 6.50 7.01
C ARG A 54 -5.76 7.77 6.23
N LEU A 55 -5.02 8.70 6.84
CA LEU A 55 -4.56 9.90 6.15
C LEU A 55 -3.67 9.57 4.95
N TRP A 56 -2.82 8.56 5.09
CA TRP A 56 -1.96 8.08 4.01
C TRP A 56 -2.78 7.51 2.84
N PHE A 57 -3.76 6.66 3.13
CA PHE A 57 -4.64 6.13 2.08
C PHE A 57 -5.45 7.23 1.40
N GLN A 58 -5.93 8.20 2.16
CA GLN A 58 -6.65 9.35 1.58
C GLN A 58 -5.76 10.10 0.59
N ARG A 59 -4.49 10.34 0.95
CA ARG A 59 -3.53 10.96 0.05
C ARG A 59 -3.27 10.10 -1.19
N LEU A 60 -3.05 8.81 -1.00
CA LEU A 60 -2.82 7.88 -2.11
C LEU A 60 -3.94 7.96 -3.14
N PHE A 61 -5.18 7.89 -2.69
CA PHE A 61 -6.33 7.89 -3.61
C PHE A 61 -6.71 9.27 -4.13
N ARG A 62 -6.22 10.36 -3.53
CA ARG A 62 -6.31 11.68 -4.17
C ARG A 62 -5.32 11.82 -5.32
N LEU A 63 -4.14 11.28 -5.18
CA LEU A 63 -3.09 11.36 -6.21
C LEU A 63 -3.30 10.31 -7.32
N PHE A 64 -3.79 9.13 -6.96
CA PHE A 64 -4.00 7.99 -7.85
C PHE A 64 -5.44 7.46 -7.70
N PRO A 65 -6.47 8.18 -8.19
CA PRO A 65 -7.88 7.90 -7.86
C PRO A 65 -8.40 6.58 -8.41
N ASN A 66 -7.78 6.00 -9.41
CA ASN A 66 -8.20 4.74 -10.04
C ASN A 66 -7.11 3.67 -9.98
N LEU A 67 -6.35 3.63 -8.91
CA LEU A 67 -5.28 2.66 -8.72
C LEU A 67 -5.82 1.23 -8.74
N GLN A 68 -5.20 0.37 -9.55
CA GLN A 68 -5.54 -1.05 -9.71
C GLN A 68 -4.30 -1.91 -9.52
N PHE A 69 -4.46 -3.04 -8.83
CA PHE A 69 -3.39 -4.00 -8.61
C PHE A 69 -3.63 -5.26 -9.43
N GLU A 70 -2.60 -5.70 -10.13
CA GLU A 70 -2.54 -7.03 -10.74
C GLU A 70 -1.63 -7.89 -9.87
N ILE A 71 -2.22 -8.82 -9.13
CA ILE A 71 -1.48 -9.70 -8.21
C ILE A 71 -0.87 -10.85 -9.01
N HIS A 72 0.45 -10.99 -8.95
CA HIS A 72 1.16 -12.08 -9.63
C HIS A 72 1.29 -13.31 -8.74
N SER A 73 1.58 -13.11 -7.46
CA SER A 73 1.71 -14.19 -6.49
C SER A 73 1.50 -13.67 -5.08
N ILE A 74 1.03 -14.56 -4.22
CA ILE A 74 0.99 -14.32 -2.78
C ILE A 74 1.62 -15.55 -2.13
N SER A 75 2.78 -15.37 -1.51
CA SER A 75 3.50 -16.41 -0.78
C SER A 75 3.25 -16.22 0.71
N VAL A 76 2.92 -17.30 1.40
CA VAL A 76 2.63 -17.28 2.83
C VAL A 76 3.53 -18.26 3.55
N SER A 77 4.11 -17.85 4.66
CA SER A 77 4.93 -18.68 5.53
C SER A 77 4.56 -18.46 6.99
N GLY A 78 4.96 -19.40 7.84
CA GLY A 78 4.77 -19.30 9.28
C GLY A 78 3.45 -19.90 9.76
N PHE A 79 3.08 -19.51 10.96
CA PHE A 79 1.97 -20.06 11.73
C PHE A 79 1.05 -18.94 12.21
N PRO A 80 -0.16 -19.24 12.74
CA PRO A 80 -1.11 -18.20 13.14
C PRO A 80 -0.56 -17.14 14.09
N TRP A 81 0.38 -17.49 14.97
CA TRP A 81 1.00 -16.54 15.89
C TRP A 81 2.13 -15.71 15.27
N ASN A 82 2.61 -16.10 14.08
CA ASN A 82 3.67 -15.38 13.38
C ASN A 82 3.62 -15.76 11.89
N THR A 83 2.88 -15.00 11.12
CA THR A 83 2.67 -15.24 9.69
C THR A 83 3.32 -14.13 8.88
N THR A 84 3.97 -14.50 7.78
CA THR A 84 4.47 -13.56 6.77
C THR A 84 3.82 -13.86 5.44
N ALA A 85 3.24 -12.85 4.82
CA ALA A 85 2.71 -12.93 3.46
C ALA A 85 3.46 -11.93 2.58
N VAL A 86 3.83 -12.37 1.38
CA VAL A 86 4.49 -11.52 0.38
C VAL A 86 3.62 -11.51 -0.87
N ALA A 87 3.09 -10.34 -1.19
CA ALA A 87 2.27 -10.14 -2.39
C ALA A 87 3.08 -9.39 -3.44
N GLU A 88 3.33 -10.02 -4.57
CA GLU A 88 4.00 -9.43 -5.72
C GLU A 88 2.97 -8.96 -6.72
N TRP A 89 3.13 -7.73 -7.21
CA TRP A 89 2.11 -7.09 -8.04
C TRP A 89 2.70 -6.11 -9.05
N THR A 90 1.90 -5.83 -10.07
CA THR A 90 2.02 -4.64 -10.92
C THR A 90 0.83 -3.76 -10.63
N ASP A 91 1.04 -2.47 -10.41
CA ASP A 91 -0.07 -1.54 -10.28
C ASP A 91 -0.14 -0.57 -11.44
N ARG A 92 -1.34 -0.06 -11.69
CA ARG A 92 -1.64 0.84 -12.79
C ARG A 92 -2.60 1.91 -12.32
N ALA A 93 -2.41 3.11 -12.80
CA ALA A 93 -3.31 4.22 -12.53
C ALA A 93 -3.23 5.27 -13.62
N THR A 94 -4.25 6.11 -13.66
CA THR A 94 -4.16 7.43 -14.29
C THR A 94 -4.11 8.43 -13.16
N PRO A 95 -2.92 8.94 -12.80
CA PRO A 95 -2.78 9.95 -11.75
C PRO A 95 -3.66 11.16 -12.02
N VAL A 96 -3.86 11.97 -10.97
CA VAL A 96 -4.77 13.13 -11.04
C VAL A 96 -4.33 14.16 -12.09
N ASP A 97 -3.08 14.14 -12.53
CA ASP A 97 -2.57 15.00 -13.60
C ASP A 97 -2.88 14.47 -15.03
N GLY A 98 -3.57 13.33 -15.12
CA GLY A 98 -3.95 12.73 -16.40
C GLY A 98 -2.85 11.91 -17.07
N SER A 99 -1.69 11.75 -16.45
CA SER A 99 -0.59 10.95 -16.99
C SER A 99 -0.88 9.45 -16.85
N ASN A 100 0.02 8.61 -17.36
CA ASN A 100 -0.06 7.17 -17.23
C ASN A 100 0.97 6.68 -16.22
N TYR A 101 0.56 5.79 -15.32
CA TYR A 101 1.43 5.23 -14.29
C TYR A 101 1.34 3.71 -14.28
N VAL A 102 2.48 3.06 -14.38
CA VAL A 102 2.64 1.61 -14.21
C VAL A 102 3.87 1.37 -13.36
N ASN A 103 3.73 0.56 -12.32
CA ASN A 103 4.84 0.23 -11.44
C ASN A 103 4.76 -1.24 -11.02
N SER A 104 5.80 -1.73 -10.40
CA SER A 104 5.87 -3.08 -9.88
C SER A 104 6.45 -3.04 -8.48
N GLY A 105 6.01 -3.96 -7.64
CA GLY A 105 6.53 -4.05 -6.30
C GLY A 105 6.00 -5.24 -5.53
N VAL A 106 6.30 -5.23 -4.25
CA VAL A 106 5.84 -6.23 -3.31
C VAL A 106 5.39 -5.58 -2.01
N HIS A 107 4.37 -6.17 -1.39
CA HIS A 107 4.04 -5.92 0.00
C HIS A 107 4.52 -7.08 0.85
N VAL A 108 5.31 -6.79 1.87
CA VAL A 108 5.65 -7.75 2.92
C VAL A 108 4.73 -7.47 4.11
N ILE A 109 3.86 -8.42 4.41
CA ILE A 109 2.80 -8.25 5.41
C ILE A 109 3.05 -9.26 6.52
N ARG A 110 3.12 -8.78 7.76
CA ARG A 110 3.24 -9.65 8.92
C ARG A 110 1.96 -9.62 9.73
N MET A 111 1.55 -10.79 10.17
CA MET A 111 0.31 -10.99 10.90
C MET A 111 0.57 -11.80 12.16
N ARG A 112 -0.20 -11.51 13.20
CA ARG A 112 -0.23 -12.28 14.44
C ARG A 112 -1.68 -12.49 14.85
N TRP A 113 -2.06 -13.74 15.00
CA TRP A 113 -3.42 -14.12 15.39
C TRP A 113 -4.50 -13.43 14.54
N GLY A 114 -4.29 -13.44 13.22
CA GLY A 114 -5.24 -12.88 12.26
C GLY A 114 -5.23 -11.36 12.14
N LYS A 115 -4.35 -10.64 12.84
CA LYS A 115 -4.23 -9.19 12.76
C LYS A 115 -2.94 -8.80 12.04
N VAL A 116 -3.02 -7.83 11.15
CA VAL A 116 -1.85 -7.27 10.48
C VAL A 116 -1.12 -6.37 11.46
N VAL A 117 0.15 -6.65 11.69
CA VAL A 117 1.02 -5.88 12.61
C VAL A 117 2.13 -5.13 11.90
N SER A 118 2.43 -5.48 10.65
CA SER A 118 3.47 -4.79 9.88
C SER A 118 3.15 -4.90 8.39
N ILE A 119 3.31 -3.80 7.70
CA ILE A 119 3.22 -3.73 6.24
C ILE A 119 4.43 -2.95 5.75
N HIS A 120 5.19 -3.53 4.82
CA HIS A 120 6.29 -2.82 4.18
C HIS A 120 6.14 -2.99 2.67
N ALA A 121 5.89 -1.89 1.96
CA ALA A 121 5.79 -1.87 0.51
C ALA A 121 7.13 -1.48 -0.10
N TYR A 122 7.64 -2.32 -1.00
CA TYR A 122 8.83 -2.07 -1.81
C TYR A 122 8.40 -2.00 -3.26
N LEU A 123 8.85 -1.00 -3.97
CA LEU A 123 8.47 -0.79 -5.35
C LEU A 123 9.60 -0.05 -6.07
N ASP A 124 9.45 0.14 -7.38
CA ASP A 124 10.39 0.98 -8.11
C ASP A 124 10.18 2.44 -7.71
N THR A 125 11.03 2.92 -6.82
CA THR A 125 10.92 4.27 -6.27
C THR A 125 11.26 5.36 -7.28
N GLN A 126 12.07 5.04 -8.29
CA GLN A 126 12.38 6.00 -9.37
C GLN A 126 11.12 6.30 -10.19
N VAL A 127 10.39 5.27 -10.59
CA VAL A 127 9.14 5.42 -11.35
C VAL A 127 8.14 6.28 -10.58
N LEU A 128 7.96 6.00 -9.29
CA LEU A 128 7.02 6.76 -8.47
C LEU A 128 7.51 8.21 -8.28
N THR A 129 8.79 8.40 -7.98
CA THR A 129 9.35 9.75 -7.77
C THR A 129 9.20 10.61 -9.02
N GLU A 130 9.50 10.06 -10.19
CA GLU A 130 9.34 10.79 -11.46
C GLU A 130 7.87 11.14 -11.71
N THR A 131 6.95 10.25 -11.38
CA THR A 131 5.52 10.49 -11.50
C THR A 131 5.06 11.62 -10.58
N LEU A 132 5.49 11.61 -9.33
CA LEU A 132 5.17 12.66 -8.36
C LEU A 132 5.77 14.01 -8.76
N ASN A 133 7.02 14.01 -9.25
CA ASN A 133 7.66 15.25 -9.73
C ASN A 133 6.91 15.84 -10.92
N ARG A 134 6.42 15.01 -11.83
CA ARG A 134 5.60 15.46 -12.96
C ARG A 134 4.28 16.07 -12.48
N MET A 135 3.67 15.50 -11.44
CA MET A 135 2.47 16.09 -10.84
C MET A 135 2.77 17.47 -10.23
N VAL A 136 3.91 17.61 -9.53
CA VAL A 136 4.34 18.91 -8.97
C VAL A 136 4.47 19.95 -10.09
N ASP A 137 5.10 19.59 -11.20
CA ASP A 137 5.27 20.48 -12.35
C ASP A 137 3.94 20.90 -12.96
N ARG A 138 2.89 20.13 -12.76
CA ARG A 138 1.54 20.42 -13.21
C ARG A 138 0.65 21.08 -12.14
N GLY A 139 1.25 21.51 -11.05
CA GLY A 139 0.55 22.26 -10.01
C GLY A 139 -0.14 21.43 -8.93
N ILE A 140 0.15 20.14 -8.84
CA ILE A 140 -0.40 19.29 -7.79
C ILE A 140 0.48 19.40 -6.53
N GLU A 141 0.13 20.33 -5.64
CA GLU A 141 0.93 20.64 -4.46
C GLU A 141 1.11 19.48 -3.50
N GLU A 142 0.11 18.61 -3.35
CA GLU A 142 0.17 17.47 -2.45
C GLU A 142 1.28 16.48 -2.83
N ALA A 143 1.67 16.43 -4.11
CA ALA A 143 2.71 15.53 -4.58
C ALA A 143 4.11 15.86 -4.02
N LYS A 144 4.32 17.06 -3.48
CA LYS A 144 5.57 17.46 -2.81
C LYS A 144 5.42 17.63 -1.30
N ALA A 145 4.29 17.25 -0.73
CA ALA A 145 4.09 17.36 0.71
C ALA A 145 5.06 16.42 1.47
N PRO A 146 5.41 16.76 2.72
CA PRO A 146 6.22 15.85 3.53
C PRO A 146 5.47 14.55 3.80
N PRO A 147 6.19 13.44 4.09
CA PRO A 147 5.55 12.18 4.44
C PRO A 147 4.59 12.31 5.63
N ILE A 148 3.53 11.51 5.60
CA ILE A 148 2.63 11.37 6.75
C ILE A 148 3.29 10.39 7.71
N ILE A 149 3.50 10.79 8.95
CA ILE A 149 4.12 10.00 10.01
C ILE A 149 3.20 9.95 11.24
N GLY A 150 3.53 9.09 12.20
CA GLY A 150 2.73 8.91 13.43
C GLY A 150 1.86 7.66 13.35
#